data_5222a542e013afde58ca95d933bce17e
#
_entry.id   5222a542e013afde58ca95d933bce17e
#
_cell.length_a   1.000
_cell.length_b   1.000
_cell.length_c   1.000
_cell.angle_alpha   90.00
_cell.angle_beta   90.00
_cell.angle_gamma   90.00
#
_symmetry.space_group_name_H-M   'P 1'
#
loop_
_entity.id
_entity.type
_entity.pdbx_description
1 polymer ?
#
loop_
_entity_poly.entity_id
_entity_poly.type
_entity_poly.pdbx_seq_one_letter_code
_entity_poly.pdbx_strand_id
1 'polypeptide(L)' 'MDPDTCFSELVEAVAANERQDAYDHAENLLAWLDRGGFSPGGGKLRDNSIRDFCNWVKSQYPMEE' A
#
# COMPACT_ATOMS: atom_id res chain seq x y z
N MET A 1 -6.39 -7.19 9.39
CA MET A 1 -5.49 -7.17 8.24
C MET A 1 -4.04 -7.20 8.71
N ASP A 2 -3.21 -7.93 8.00
CA ASP A 2 -1.77 -7.98 8.30
C ASP A 2 -1.05 -6.97 7.40
N PRO A 3 -0.51 -5.89 7.96
CA PRO A 3 0.14 -4.87 7.11
C PRO A 3 1.36 -5.40 6.36
N ASP A 4 2.08 -6.35 6.93
CA ASP A 4 3.23 -6.93 6.23
C ASP A 4 2.79 -7.68 4.98
N THR A 5 1.75 -8.50 5.10
CA THR A 5 1.21 -9.23 3.96
C THR A 5 0.67 -8.27 2.92
N CYS A 6 -0.08 -7.25 3.36
CA CYS A 6 -0.65 -6.27 2.46
C CYS A 6 0.46 -5.54 1.69
N PHE A 7 1.51 -5.14 2.39
CA PHE A 7 2.61 -4.44 1.77
C PHE A 7 3.35 -5.33 0.77
N SER A 8 3.60 -6.60 1.14
CA SER A 8 4.22 -7.56 0.22
C SER A 8 3.40 -7.72 -1.05
N GLU A 9 2.10 -7.88 -0.90
CA GLU A 9 1.23 -8.05 -2.05
C GLU A 9 1.18 -6.79 -2.90
N LEU A 10 1.25 -5.63 -2.25
CA LEU A 10 1.32 -4.38 -2.98
C LEU A 10 2.57 -4.30 -3.85
N VAL A 11 3.72 -4.64 -3.26
CA VAL A 11 4.98 -4.62 -4.00
C VAL A 11 4.93 -5.60 -5.17
N GLU A 12 4.39 -6.79 -4.94
CA GLU A 12 4.28 -7.79 -6.00
C GLU A 12 3.35 -7.32 -7.11
N ALA A 13 2.24 -6.69 -6.74
CA ALA A 13 1.31 -6.18 -7.74
C ALA A 13 1.95 -5.10 -8.60
N VAL A 14 2.73 -4.22 -7.98
CA VAL A 14 3.43 -3.19 -8.73
C VAL A 14 4.45 -3.81 -9.67
N ALA A 15 5.21 -4.80 -9.19
CA ALA A 15 6.21 -5.46 -10.01
C ALA A 15 5.58 -6.21 -11.19
N ALA A 16 4.40 -6.77 -10.98
CA ALA A 16 3.68 -7.50 -12.03
C ALA A 16 2.81 -6.59 -12.88
N ASN A 17 2.78 -5.30 -12.59
CA ASN A 17 1.97 -4.33 -13.30
C ASN A 17 0.47 -4.66 -13.23
N GLU A 18 0.04 -5.17 -12.08
CA GLU A 18 -1.37 -5.46 -11.83
C GLU A 18 -2.01 -4.22 -11.22
N ARG A 19 -2.51 -3.37 -12.07
CA ARG A 19 -2.94 -2.02 -11.68
C ARG A 19 -4.05 -2.03 -10.65
N GLN A 20 -5.06 -2.83 -10.88
CA GLN A 20 -6.21 -2.89 -9.97
C GLN A 20 -5.76 -3.34 -8.58
N ASP A 21 -4.99 -4.44 -8.55
CA ASP A 21 -4.54 -4.98 -7.28
C ASP A 21 -3.60 -4.01 -6.56
N ALA A 22 -2.71 -3.37 -7.31
CA ALA A 22 -1.80 -2.41 -6.71
C ALA A 22 -2.57 -1.26 -6.07
N TYR A 23 -3.55 -0.73 -6.78
CA TYR A 23 -4.35 0.36 -6.25
C TYR A 23 -5.11 -0.08 -5.01
N ASP A 24 -5.74 -1.25 -5.07
CA ASP A 24 -6.54 -1.75 -3.95
C ASP A 24 -5.69 -1.97 -2.71
N HIS A 25 -4.52 -2.58 -2.87
CA HIS A 25 -3.64 -2.81 -1.74
C HIS A 25 -3.11 -1.50 -1.15
N ALA A 26 -2.79 -0.53 -2.01
CA ALA A 26 -2.34 0.76 -1.53
C ALA A 26 -3.44 1.45 -0.72
N GLU A 27 -4.66 1.39 -1.21
CA GLU A 27 -5.79 2.00 -0.52
C GLU A 27 -6.05 1.33 0.82
N ASN A 28 -6.00 0.01 0.85
CA ASN A 28 -6.20 -0.74 2.08
C ASN A 28 -5.13 -0.41 3.12
N LEU A 29 -3.88 -0.30 2.68
CA LEU A 29 -2.80 -0.01 3.59
C LEU A 29 -2.90 1.41 4.14
N LEU A 30 -3.28 2.36 3.29
CA LEU A 30 -3.50 3.73 3.76
C LEU A 30 -4.62 3.80 4.80
N ALA A 31 -5.70 3.08 4.55
CA ALA A 31 -6.81 3.03 5.51
C ALA A 31 -6.37 2.43 6.84
N TRP A 32 -5.55 1.39 6.78
CA TRP A 32 -5.00 0.77 7.99
C TRP A 32 -4.19 1.76 8.81
N LEU A 33 -3.32 2.52 8.14
CA LEU A 33 -2.49 3.51 8.83
C LEU A 33 -3.35 4.64 9.39
N ASP A 34 -4.39 5.05 8.67
CA ASP A 34 -5.28 6.11 9.11
C ASP A 34 -6.05 5.73 10.37
N ARG A 35 -6.30 4.43 10.57
CA ARG A 35 -6.97 3.96 11.77
C ARG A 35 -6.01 3.76 12.93
N GLY A 36 -4.77 4.17 12.78
CA GLY A 36 -3.77 4.01 13.82
C GLY A 36 -3.06 2.68 13.81
N GLY A 37 -3.16 1.93 12.71
CA GLY A 37 -2.45 0.67 12.58
C GLY A 37 -0.95 0.90 12.47
N PHE A 38 -0.17 -0.10 12.90
CA PHE A 38 1.27 0.01 12.84
C PHE A 38 1.77 -0.25 11.42
N SER A 39 2.93 0.31 11.11
CA SER A 39 3.53 0.20 9.77
C SER A 39 4.02 -1.21 9.50
N PRO A 40 4.10 -1.62 8.21
CA PRO A 40 4.71 -2.89 7.86
C PRO A 40 6.14 -2.99 8.37
N GLY A 41 6.65 -4.21 8.42
CA GLY A 41 8.00 -4.45 8.91
C GLY A 41 8.09 -4.40 10.41
N GLY A 42 6.97 -4.68 11.12
CA GLY A 42 6.97 -4.65 12.58
C GLY A 42 7.15 -3.26 13.13
N GLY A 43 6.72 -2.25 12.37
CA GLY A 43 6.85 -0.86 12.78
C GLY A 43 8.19 -0.25 12.48
N LYS A 44 9.06 -0.98 11.77
CA LYS A 44 10.40 -0.48 11.45
C LYS A 44 10.38 0.51 10.29
N LEU A 45 9.41 0.38 9.39
CA LEU A 45 9.28 1.30 8.28
C LEU A 45 8.50 2.53 8.75
N ARG A 46 8.89 3.68 8.23
CA ARG A 46 8.23 4.92 8.63
C ARG A 46 6.88 5.06 7.96
N ASP A 47 5.89 5.51 8.75
CA ASP A 47 4.55 5.74 8.23
C ASP A 47 4.57 6.64 7.02
N ASN A 48 5.34 7.74 7.08
CA ASN A 48 5.38 8.69 5.98
C ASN A 48 5.91 8.07 4.70
N SER A 49 6.94 7.22 4.82
CA SER A 49 7.49 6.54 3.66
C SER A 49 6.48 5.60 3.03
N ILE A 50 5.75 4.87 3.87
CA ILE A 50 4.72 3.96 3.38
C ILE A 50 3.59 4.74 2.73
N ARG A 51 3.16 5.84 3.35
CA ARG A 51 2.11 6.68 2.78
C ARG A 51 2.54 7.26 1.44
N ASP A 52 3.78 7.73 1.35
CA ASP A 52 4.29 8.26 0.10
C ASP A 52 4.29 7.21 -0.99
N PHE A 53 4.73 5.99 -0.66
CA PHE A 53 4.73 4.90 -1.63
C PHE A 53 3.31 4.57 -2.08
N CYS A 54 2.37 4.46 -1.15
CA CYS A 54 0.98 4.17 -1.48
C CYS A 54 0.37 5.26 -2.35
N ASN A 55 0.66 6.52 -2.02
CA ASN A 55 0.14 7.63 -2.81
C ASN A 55 0.74 7.62 -4.20
N TRP A 56 2.03 7.28 -4.32
CA TRP A 56 2.67 7.17 -5.62
C TRP A 56 1.99 6.07 -6.45
N VAL A 57 1.72 4.92 -5.83
CA VAL A 57 1.06 3.82 -6.52
C VAL A 57 -0.31 4.25 -7.03
N LYS A 58 -1.09 4.92 -6.18
CA LYS A 58 -2.42 5.36 -6.58
C LYS A 58 -2.35 6.39 -7.71
N SER A 59 -1.29 7.17 -7.74
CA SER A 59 -1.09 8.13 -8.82
C SER A 59 -0.69 7.46 -10.12
N GLN A 60 0.12 6.40 -10.04
CA GLN A 60 0.58 5.68 -11.23
C GLN A 60 -0.50 4.77 -11.80
N TYR A 61 -1.36 4.21 -10.95
CA TYR A 61 -2.37 3.24 -11.34
C TYR A 61 -3.74 3.71 -10.87
N PRO A 62 -4.21 4.86 -11.36
CA PRO A 62 -5.51 5.35 -10.91
C PRO A 62 -6.62 4.41 -11.32
N MET A 63 -7.62 4.31 -10.46
CA MET A 63 -8.80 3.51 -10.76
C MET A 63 -9.57 4.17 -11.89
N GLU A 64 -9.82 3.43 -12.96
CA GLU A 64 -10.54 3.96 -14.10
C GLU A 64 -12.00 3.55 -14.04
N GLU A 65 -12.87 4.46 -14.39
CA GLU A 65 -14.32 4.18 -14.45
C GLU A 65 -14.71 3.58 -15.78
#